data_bb57b931b799a7d32e7b333a50f1c9e9
#
_entry.id   bb57b931b799a7d32e7b333a50f1c9e9
#
_cell.length_a   1.000
_cell.length_b   1.000
_cell.length_c   1.000
_cell.angle_alpha   90.00
_cell.angle_beta   90.00
_cell.angle_gamma   90.00
#
_symmetry.space_group_name_H-M   'P 1'
#
loop_
_entity.id
_entity.type
_entity.pdbx_description
1 polymer ?
#
loop_
_entity_poly.entity_id
_entity_poly.type
_entity_poly.pdbx_seq_one_letter_code
_entity_poly.pdbx_strand_id
1 'polypeptide(L)'
;SPNDITILGYTTNLLRTFDLYYRYASRERTNSMLETVEVMYMTHLNYIGKNSDNNPNAGWFNNICEHFKKKLFPNRQKLYDNDIIKVRQHVAILFSIYDLCTTFTDTFEQRLDEECQKCGISLEAFKAFRKHYLETLSAFKLEVYSDSYKNIRDNKKLHFWMNSGTLKVSTINSFKGWESEVVFLILEPKYETSTSFNLSFDELLYTGLTRCRRNLVIINFGNQEYDSKMRPLIEKIK
;
A
#
# COMPACT_ATOMS: atom_id res chain seq x y z
N SER A 1 -22.04 10.09 2.70
CA SER A 1 -20.90 10.65 1.94
C SER A 1 -19.66 9.74 2.10
N PRO A 2 -18.77 9.63 1.10
CA PRO A 2 -17.51 8.90 1.26
C PRO A 2 -16.66 9.40 2.44
N ASN A 3 -16.80 10.67 2.81
CA ASN A 3 -16.17 11.24 4.00
C ASN A 3 -16.55 10.55 5.31
N ASP A 4 -17.74 9.97 5.34
CA ASP A 4 -18.33 9.41 6.54
C ASP A 4 -17.97 7.93 6.71
N ILE A 5 -17.20 7.37 5.76
CA ILE A 5 -16.85 5.95 5.71
C ILE A 5 -15.37 5.77 6.02
N THR A 6 -15.10 4.91 6.99
CA THR A 6 -13.72 4.52 7.34
C THR A 6 -13.59 3.00 7.34
N ILE A 7 -12.52 2.52 6.73
CA ILE A 7 -12.12 1.13 6.77
C ILE A 7 -10.98 0.99 7.77
N LEU A 8 -11.20 0.16 8.76
CA LEU A 8 -10.24 -0.15 9.80
C LEU A 8 -9.82 -1.62 9.69
N GLY A 9 -8.56 -1.87 9.84
CA GLY A 9 -7.99 -3.21 9.90
C GLY A 9 -6.91 -3.31 10.95
N TYR A 10 -6.51 -4.54 11.20
CA TYR A 10 -5.49 -4.86 12.19
C TYR A 10 -4.09 -4.67 11.61
N THR A 11 -3.83 -5.23 10.42
CA THR A 11 -2.52 -5.18 9.80
C THR A 11 -2.44 -4.14 8.68
N THR A 12 -1.23 -3.63 8.50
CA THR A 12 -0.97 -2.68 7.41
C THR A 12 -1.01 -3.35 6.04
N ASN A 13 -0.66 -4.63 5.95
CA ASN A 13 -0.54 -5.34 4.67
C ASN A 13 -1.90 -5.53 3.99
N LEU A 14 -2.91 -6.01 4.73
CA LEU A 14 -4.26 -6.15 4.19
C LEU A 14 -4.81 -4.78 3.75
N LEU A 15 -4.66 -3.77 4.58
CA LEU A 15 -5.16 -2.43 4.28
C LEU A 15 -4.48 -1.80 3.06
N ARG A 16 -3.19 -2.03 2.85
CA ARG A 16 -2.48 -1.59 1.63
C ARG A 16 -2.99 -2.31 0.39
N THR A 17 -3.21 -3.62 0.50
CA THR A 17 -3.77 -4.41 -0.61
C THR A 17 -5.18 -3.94 -0.94
N PHE A 18 -6.03 -3.69 0.08
CA PHE A 18 -7.35 -3.12 -0.11
C PHE A 18 -7.29 -1.72 -0.75
N ASP A 19 -6.47 -0.83 -0.22
CA ASP A 19 -6.28 0.54 -0.73
C ASP A 19 -5.84 0.52 -2.20
N LEU A 20 -4.88 -0.33 -2.52
CA LEU A 20 -4.38 -0.51 -3.88
C LEU A 20 -5.48 -1.02 -4.82
N TYR A 21 -6.17 -2.09 -4.44
CA TYR A 21 -7.27 -2.64 -5.21
C TYR A 21 -8.38 -1.60 -5.44
N TYR A 22 -8.85 -0.95 -4.39
CA TYR A 22 -9.92 0.04 -4.46
C TYR A 22 -9.57 1.18 -5.43
N ARG A 23 -8.40 1.78 -5.30
CA ARG A 23 -7.96 2.88 -6.15
C ARG A 23 -7.83 2.48 -7.63
N TYR A 24 -7.37 1.27 -7.90
CA TYR A 24 -7.24 0.79 -9.27
C TYR A 24 -8.56 0.28 -9.88
N ALA A 25 -9.44 -0.28 -9.08
CA ALA A 25 -10.75 -0.75 -9.54
C ALA A 25 -11.75 0.41 -9.73
N SER A 26 -11.88 1.29 -8.73
CA SER A 26 -12.82 2.42 -8.77
C SER A 26 -12.29 3.65 -9.49
N ARG A 27 -10.97 3.79 -9.66
CA ARG A 27 -10.25 4.99 -10.10
C ARG A 27 -10.42 6.19 -9.16
N GLU A 28 -10.87 5.94 -7.93
CA GLU A 28 -11.03 6.95 -6.90
C GLU A 28 -9.82 7.01 -5.98
N ARG A 29 -9.66 8.14 -5.31
CA ARG A 29 -8.62 8.31 -4.30
C ARG A 29 -9.13 7.86 -2.94
N THR A 30 -8.21 7.41 -2.11
CA THR A 30 -8.42 7.16 -0.69
C THR A 30 -7.64 8.16 0.15
N ASN A 31 -8.09 8.41 1.37
CA ASN A 31 -7.30 9.11 2.37
C ASN A 31 -6.80 8.07 3.39
N SER A 32 -5.50 7.81 3.38
CA SER A 32 -4.89 6.77 4.20
C SER A 32 -3.85 7.34 5.16
N MET A 33 -3.87 6.89 6.41
CA MET A 33 -2.78 7.13 7.37
C MET A 33 -1.59 6.21 7.12
N LEU A 34 -1.69 5.30 6.16
CA LEU A 34 -0.64 4.37 5.78
C LEU A 34 0.10 4.88 4.55
N GLU A 35 1.35 4.50 4.42
CA GLU A 35 2.04 4.58 3.15
C GLU A 35 1.39 3.65 2.12
N THR A 36 1.17 4.17 0.92
CA THR A 36 0.63 3.37 -0.19
C THR A 36 1.71 2.47 -0.77
N VAL A 37 1.32 1.43 -1.50
CA VAL A 37 2.26 0.51 -2.15
C VAL A 37 3.19 1.25 -3.11
N GLU A 38 2.67 2.23 -3.87
CA GLU A 38 3.50 3.04 -4.76
C GLU A 38 4.53 3.87 -3.99
N VAL A 39 4.15 4.43 -2.84
CA VAL A 39 5.09 5.18 -1.98
C VAL A 39 6.17 4.28 -1.43
N MET A 40 5.84 3.03 -1.08
CA MET A 40 6.86 2.03 -0.69
C MET A 40 7.86 1.79 -1.82
N TYR A 41 7.37 1.51 -3.02
CA TYR A 41 8.24 1.31 -4.19
C TYR A 41 9.08 2.55 -4.50
N MET A 42 8.48 3.75 -4.43
CA MET A 42 9.22 4.99 -4.60
C MET A 42 10.35 5.15 -3.58
N THR A 43 10.10 4.81 -2.32
CA THR A 43 11.12 4.87 -1.27
C THR A 43 12.27 3.91 -1.55
N HIS A 44 11.96 2.66 -1.95
CA HIS A 44 12.96 1.68 -2.34
C HIS A 44 13.77 2.11 -3.55
N LEU A 45 13.10 2.57 -4.62
CA LEU A 45 13.76 3.02 -5.84
C LEU A 45 14.65 4.25 -5.60
N ASN A 46 14.22 5.16 -4.72
CA ASN A 46 15.03 6.29 -4.31
C ASN A 46 16.30 5.86 -3.57
N TYR A 47 16.17 4.86 -2.71
CA TYR A 47 17.32 4.32 -1.99
C TYR A 47 18.29 3.61 -2.93
N ILE A 48 17.80 2.73 -3.80
CA ILE A 48 18.60 2.04 -4.81
C ILE A 48 19.33 3.07 -5.68
N GLY A 49 18.63 4.10 -6.16
CA GLY A 49 19.22 5.13 -7.02
C GLY A 49 20.32 5.94 -6.34
N LYS A 50 20.21 6.20 -5.04
CA LYS A 50 21.25 6.91 -4.28
C LYS A 50 22.49 6.04 -4.02
N ASN A 51 22.35 4.73 -4.02
CA ASN A 51 23.40 3.78 -3.66
C ASN A 51 23.81 2.88 -4.83
N SER A 52 23.39 3.20 -6.06
CA SER A 52 23.65 2.38 -7.24
C SER A 52 25.14 2.24 -7.57
N ASP A 53 25.92 3.28 -7.34
CA ASP A 53 27.36 3.29 -7.62
C ASP A 53 28.14 2.35 -6.71
N ASN A 54 27.61 2.06 -5.53
CA ASN A 54 28.21 1.18 -4.52
C ASN A 54 27.68 -0.26 -4.57
N ASN A 55 26.71 -0.56 -5.44
CA ASN A 55 26.12 -1.88 -5.55
C ASN A 55 26.08 -2.36 -7.01
N PRO A 56 26.91 -3.35 -7.38
CA PRO A 56 26.97 -3.87 -8.75
C PRO A 56 25.64 -4.45 -9.23
N ASN A 57 24.77 -4.87 -8.33
CA ASN A 57 23.44 -5.39 -8.66
C ASN A 57 22.42 -4.29 -8.98
N ALA A 58 22.76 -3.01 -8.80
CA ALA A 58 21.87 -1.88 -9.08
C ALA A 58 21.97 -1.35 -10.53
N GLY A 59 22.80 -1.93 -11.36
CA GLY A 59 22.97 -1.54 -12.78
C GLY A 59 21.66 -1.56 -13.58
N TRP A 60 20.73 -2.42 -13.23
CA TRP A 60 19.39 -2.46 -13.82
C TRP A 60 18.63 -1.14 -13.65
N PHE A 61 18.85 -0.42 -12.55
CA PHE A 61 18.19 0.86 -12.28
C PHE A 61 18.61 1.93 -13.30
N ASN A 62 19.89 1.97 -13.63
CA ASN A 62 20.40 2.87 -14.67
C ASN A 62 19.86 2.47 -16.04
N ASN A 63 19.75 1.18 -16.34
CA ASN A 63 19.13 0.69 -17.57
C ASN A 63 17.65 1.09 -17.68
N ILE A 64 16.89 1.02 -16.59
CA ILE A 64 15.52 1.52 -16.53
C ILE A 64 15.50 3.03 -16.80
N CYS A 65 16.31 3.80 -16.11
CA CYS A 65 16.36 5.25 -16.31
C CYS A 65 16.66 5.61 -17.76
N GLU A 66 17.60 4.96 -18.41
CA GLU A 66 17.93 5.19 -19.82
C GLU A 66 16.82 4.75 -20.77
N HIS A 67 16.15 3.63 -20.49
CA HIS A 67 15.01 3.17 -21.26
C HIS A 67 13.86 4.19 -21.20
N PHE A 68 13.43 4.58 -20.00
CA PHE A 68 12.35 5.54 -19.82
C PHE A 68 12.71 6.96 -20.25
N LYS A 69 13.98 7.35 -20.21
CA LYS A 69 14.45 8.64 -20.71
C LYS A 69 14.04 8.85 -22.18
N LYS A 70 14.28 7.86 -23.02
CA LYS A 70 13.96 7.94 -24.45
C LYS A 70 12.47 8.00 -24.71
N LYS A 71 11.64 7.40 -23.87
CA LYS A 71 10.19 7.31 -24.03
C LYS A 71 9.44 8.47 -23.39
N LEU A 72 9.78 8.83 -22.16
CA LEU A 72 9.09 9.89 -21.42
C LEU A 72 9.63 11.29 -21.77
N PHE A 73 10.89 11.38 -22.20
CA PHE A 73 11.58 12.65 -22.47
C PHE A 73 12.38 12.59 -23.77
N PRO A 74 11.72 12.35 -24.94
CA PRO A 74 12.43 12.11 -26.21
C PRO A 74 13.34 13.26 -26.65
N ASN A 75 13.03 14.48 -26.25
CA ASN A 75 13.77 15.70 -26.63
C ASN A 75 14.83 16.13 -25.59
N ARG A 76 15.05 15.34 -24.52
CA ARG A 76 16.03 15.68 -23.50
C ARG A 76 17.30 14.87 -23.62
N GLN A 77 18.42 15.56 -23.73
CA GLN A 77 19.74 14.93 -23.72
C GLN A 77 20.18 14.48 -22.33
N LYS A 78 19.77 15.25 -21.28
CA LYS A 78 20.10 14.96 -19.89
C LYS A 78 18.82 14.96 -19.04
N LEU A 79 18.70 14.00 -18.15
CA LEU A 79 17.64 13.97 -17.13
C LEU A 79 18.02 14.87 -15.95
N TYR A 80 17.04 15.62 -15.47
CA TYR A 80 17.11 16.36 -14.22
C TYR A 80 16.44 15.56 -13.10
N ASP A 81 16.63 15.97 -11.85
CA ASP A 81 16.09 15.27 -10.68
C ASP A 81 14.58 15.04 -10.77
N ASN A 82 13.82 16.02 -11.24
CA ASN A 82 12.38 15.88 -11.43
C ASN A 82 12.02 14.84 -12.51
N ASP A 83 12.84 14.66 -13.52
CA ASP A 83 12.60 13.65 -14.56
C ASP A 83 12.90 12.24 -14.01
N ILE A 84 13.94 12.11 -13.21
CA ILE A 84 14.26 10.86 -12.50
C ILE A 84 13.14 10.49 -11.54
N ILE A 85 12.57 11.45 -10.81
CA ILE A 85 11.40 11.20 -9.95
C ILE A 85 10.23 10.66 -10.77
N LYS A 86 9.94 11.23 -11.94
CA LYS A 86 8.87 10.74 -12.83
C LYS A 86 9.14 9.33 -13.35
N VAL A 87 10.38 9.00 -13.70
CA VAL A 87 10.77 7.62 -14.06
C VAL A 87 10.46 6.66 -12.91
N ARG A 88 10.89 6.99 -11.70
CA ARG A 88 10.63 6.17 -10.51
C ARG A 88 9.13 6.01 -10.22
N GLN A 89 8.34 7.06 -10.41
CA GLN A 89 6.89 7.00 -10.26
C GLN A 89 6.25 6.00 -11.24
N HIS A 90 6.67 6.00 -12.51
CA HIS A 90 6.16 5.04 -13.49
C HIS A 90 6.55 3.60 -13.15
N VAL A 91 7.79 3.38 -12.71
CA VAL A 91 8.23 2.05 -12.26
C VAL A 91 7.43 1.59 -11.04
N ALA A 92 7.20 2.49 -10.07
CA ALA A 92 6.39 2.18 -8.89
C ALA A 92 4.94 1.82 -9.26
N ILE A 93 4.34 2.52 -10.21
CA ILE A 93 3.00 2.21 -10.74
C ILE A 93 2.98 0.82 -11.38
N LEU A 94 3.93 0.52 -12.26
CA LEU A 94 4.01 -0.80 -12.90
C LEU A 94 4.17 -1.93 -11.89
N PHE A 95 5.02 -1.75 -10.87
CA PHE A 95 5.19 -2.74 -9.80
C PHE A 95 3.90 -2.93 -9.00
N SER A 96 3.18 -1.84 -8.72
CA SER A 96 1.91 -1.90 -7.99
C SER A 96 0.82 -2.64 -8.78
N ILE A 97 0.72 -2.39 -10.09
CA ILE A 97 -0.23 -3.11 -10.96
C ILE A 97 0.15 -4.59 -11.04
N TYR A 98 1.45 -4.90 -11.13
CA TYR A 98 1.92 -6.28 -11.13
C TYR A 98 1.52 -7.02 -9.84
N ASP A 99 1.64 -6.37 -8.69
CA ASP A 99 1.19 -6.96 -7.41
C ASP A 99 -0.32 -7.26 -7.42
N LEU A 100 -1.13 -6.41 -8.05
CA LEU A 100 -2.56 -6.69 -8.23
C LEU A 100 -2.79 -7.89 -9.16
N CYS A 101 -2.02 -8.02 -10.24
CA CYS A 101 -2.12 -9.17 -11.13
C CYS A 101 -1.75 -10.49 -10.43
N THR A 102 -0.79 -10.47 -9.50
CA THR A 102 -0.42 -11.67 -8.75
C THR A 102 -1.45 -12.07 -7.69
N THR A 103 -2.21 -11.11 -7.18
CA THR A 103 -3.22 -11.34 -6.12
C THR A 103 -4.61 -11.58 -6.70
N PHE A 104 -4.96 -10.86 -7.77
CA PHE A 104 -6.27 -10.84 -8.41
C PHE A 104 -6.11 -11.14 -9.90
N THR A 105 -5.63 -12.34 -10.23
CA THR A 105 -5.37 -12.80 -11.60
C THR A 105 -6.49 -12.37 -12.55
N ASP A 106 -6.17 -12.09 -13.77
CA ASP A 106 -7.04 -11.74 -14.89
C ASP A 106 -7.63 -10.31 -14.89
N THR A 107 -7.99 -9.74 -13.75
CA THR A 107 -8.68 -8.43 -13.71
C THR A 107 -7.77 -7.26 -14.09
N PHE A 108 -6.48 -7.34 -13.79
CA PHE A 108 -5.52 -6.25 -13.97
C PHE A 108 -4.45 -6.52 -15.02
N GLU A 109 -4.45 -7.70 -15.65
CA GLU A 109 -3.41 -8.09 -16.61
C GLU A 109 -3.44 -7.20 -17.86
N GLN A 110 -4.63 -6.93 -18.41
CA GLN A 110 -4.77 -6.00 -19.52
C GLN A 110 -4.25 -4.60 -19.17
N ARG A 111 -4.52 -4.13 -17.94
CA ARG A 111 -4.05 -2.83 -17.48
C ARG A 111 -2.52 -2.79 -17.33
N LEU A 112 -1.92 -3.87 -16.86
CA LEU A 112 -0.46 -3.98 -16.80
C LEU A 112 0.14 -3.87 -18.20
N ASP A 113 -0.42 -4.56 -19.18
CA ASP A 113 0.05 -4.53 -20.56
C ASP A 113 -0.11 -3.12 -21.16
N GLU A 114 -1.26 -2.48 -20.97
CA GLU A 114 -1.50 -1.09 -21.40
C GLU A 114 -0.48 -0.10 -20.81
N GLU A 115 -0.14 -0.22 -19.53
CA GLU A 115 0.84 0.67 -18.88
C GLU A 115 2.28 0.34 -19.34
N CYS A 116 2.60 -0.92 -19.57
CA CYS A 116 3.86 -1.32 -20.20
C CYS A 116 3.99 -0.75 -21.62
N GLN A 117 2.95 -0.83 -22.43
CA GLN A 117 2.93 -0.29 -23.79
C GLN A 117 3.09 1.23 -23.80
N LYS A 118 2.41 1.96 -22.91
CA LYS A 118 2.58 3.42 -22.76
C LYS A 118 4.02 3.82 -22.48
N CYS A 119 4.72 3.01 -21.70
CA CYS A 119 6.12 3.20 -21.38
C CYS A 119 7.06 2.63 -22.46
N GLY A 120 6.53 1.92 -23.46
CA GLY A 120 7.30 1.28 -24.53
C GLY A 120 8.22 0.18 -24.01
N ILE A 121 7.81 -0.51 -22.96
CA ILE A 121 8.51 -1.67 -22.40
C ILE A 121 7.68 -2.93 -22.69
N SER A 122 8.34 -4.03 -23.06
CA SER A 122 7.64 -5.31 -23.17
C SER A 122 7.39 -5.91 -21.79
N LEU A 123 6.37 -6.77 -21.69
CA LEU A 123 6.04 -7.45 -20.44
C LEU A 123 7.22 -8.32 -19.93
N GLU A 124 7.96 -8.95 -20.83
CA GLU A 124 9.16 -9.75 -20.51
C GLU A 124 10.26 -8.88 -19.94
N ALA A 125 10.53 -7.72 -20.57
CA ALA A 125 11.52 -6.77 -20.08
C ALA A 125 11.11 -6.22 -18.69
N PHE A 126 9.82 -5.95 -18.50
CA PHE A 126 9.29 -5.54 -17.21
C PHE A 126 9.46 -6.62 -16.12
N LYS A 127 9.16 -7.88 -16.42
CA LYS A 127 9.37 -9.02 -15.50
C LYS A 127 10.85 -9.19 -15.13
N ALA A 128 11.74 -9.00 -16.08
CA ALA A 128 13.18 -9.01 -15.83
C ALA A 128 13.61 -7.87 -14.90
N PHE A 129 13.10 -6.65 -15.10
CA PHE A 129 13.35 -5.53 -14.19
C PHE A 129 12.83 -5.80 -12.78
N ARG A 130 11.64 -6.37 -12.66
CA ARG A 130 11.04 -6.73 -11.37
C ARG A 130 11.90 -7.74 -10.62
N LYS A 131 12.43 -8.73 -11.33
CA LYS A 131 13.37 -9.72 -10.77
C LYS A 131 14.64 -9.05 -10.23
N HIS A 132 15.29 -8.22 -11.04
CA HIS A 132 16.48 -7.49 -10.62
C HIS A 132 16.22 -6.53 -9.44
N TYR A 133 15.05 -5.91 -9.42
CA TYR A 133 14.63 -5.10 -8.26
C TYR A 133 14.62 -5.93 -6.97
N LEU A 134 14.05 -7.12 -6.98
CA LEU A 134 13.99 -7.99 -5.80
C LEU A 134 15.37 -8.47 -5.37
N GLU A 135 16.23 -8.85 -6.31
CA GLU A 135 17.62 -9.24 -6.07
C GLU A 135 18.41 -8.08 -5.44
N THR A 136 18.26 -6.89 -5.99
CA THR A 136 18.93 -5.69 -5.48
C THR A 136 18.41 -5.32 -4.08
N LEU A 137 17.10 -5.36 -3.87
CA LEU A 137 16.49 -5.03 -2.59
C LEU A 137 16.95 -5.99 -1.48
N SER A 138 17.11 -7.28 -1.80
CA SER A 138 17.60 -8.28 -0.84
C SER A 138 19.07 -8.06 -0.43
N ALA A 139 19.86 -7.40 -1.27
CA ALA A 139 21.25 -7.06 -0.98
C ALA A 139 21.42 -5.84 -0.09
N PHE A 140 20.38 -4.99 0.05
CA PHE A 140 20.38 -3.84 0.94
C PHE A 140 19.85 -4.22 2.33
N LYS A 141 20.48 -3.70 3.39
CA LYS A 141 19.98 -3.88 4.75
C LYS A 141 18.67 -3.11 4.93
N LEU A 142 17.60 -3.81 5.30
CA LEU A 142 16.25 -3.27 5.46
C LEU A 142 16.11 -2.22 6.60
N GLU A 143 17.06 -2.14 7.50
CA GLU A 143 17.04 -1.21 8.65
C GLU A 143 16.90 0.26 8.25
N VAL A 144 17.46 0.64 7.10
CA VAL A 144 17.39 2.02 6.58
C VAL A 144 15.99 2.41 6.14
N TYR A 145 15.12 1.45 5.86
CA TYR A 145 13.75 1.72 5.41
C TYR A 145 12.79 2.08 6.54
N SER A 146 13.04 1.58 7.76
CA SER A 146 12.13 1.76 8.88
C SER A 146 11.91 3.24 9.22
N ASP A 147 12.96 4.04 9.22
CA ASP A 147 12.88 5.48 9.53
C ASP A 147 12.20 6.26 8.39
N SER A 148 12.48 5.91 7.14
CA SER A 148 11.81 6.53 5.99
C SER A 148 10.30 6.29 6.01
N TYR A 149 9.87 5.07 6.33
CA TYR A 149 8.44 4.75 6.45
C TYR A 149 7.79 5.42 7.63
N LYS A 150 8.48 5.50 8.77
CA LYS A 150 7.99 6.21 9.95
C LYS A 150 7.72 7.67 9.62
N ASN A 151 8.66 8.37 9.00
CA ASN A 151 8.50 9.76 8.58
C ASN A 151 7.32 9.95 7.61
N ILE A 152 7.14 9.02 6.65
CA ILE A 152 6.00 9.06 5.72
C ILE A 152 4.68 8.90 6.46
N ARG A 153 4.60 7.93 7.39
CA ARG A 153 3.39 7.70 8.20
C ARG A 153 3.05 8.88 9.09
N ASP A 154 4.05 9.47 9.74
CA ASP A 154 3.85 10.61 10.61
C ASP A 154 3.38 11.83 9.82
N ASN A 155 3.95 12.10 8.65
CA ASN A 155 3.46 13.12 7.74
C ASN A 155 2.02 12.86 7.27
N LYS A 156 1.68 11.61 6.94
CA LYS A 156 0.31 11.25 6.54
C LYS A 156 -0.70 11.45 7.67
N LYS A 157 -0.34 11.17 8.91
CA LYS A 157 -1.18 11.43 10.08
C LYS A 157 -1.45 12.94 10.26
N LEU A 158 -0.43 13.78 10.08
CA LEU A 158 -0.58 15.24 10.15
C LEU A 158 -1.53 15.78 9.05
N HIS A 159 -1.54 15.15 7.88
CA HIS A 159 -2.36 15.55 6.74
C HIS A 159 -3.63 14.71 6.57
N PHE A 160 -4.01 13.94 7.58
CA PHE A 160 -5.23 13.15 7.56
C PHE A 160 -6.44 14.02 7.91
N TRP A 161 -7.25 14.34 6.90
CA TRP A 161 -8.43 15.19 7.05
C TRP A 161 -9.71 14.37 7.02
N MET A 162 -10.60 14.62 7.98
CA MET A 162 -11.90 13.92 8.05
C MET A 162 -12.83 14.27 6.88
N ASN A 163 -12.68 15.45 6.27
CA ASN A 163 -13.56 15.96 5.22
C ASN A 163 -12.86 16.02 3.84
N SER A 164 -12.12 14.98 3.48
CA SER A 164 -11.38 14.94 2.20
C SER A 164 -12.21 14.58 0.98
N GLY A 165 -13.48 14.23 1.12
CA GLY A 165 -14.34 13.72 0.03
C GLY A 165 -14.03 12.28 -0.38
N THR A 166 -13.19 11.58 0.37
CA THR A 166 -12.66 10.26 0.00
C THR A 166 -12.87 9.23 1.09
N LEU A 167 -12.91 7.96 0.68
CA LEU A 167 -12.89 6.82 1.59
C LEU A 167 -11.62 6.85 2.45
N LYS A 168 -11.77 6.62 3.75
CA LYS A 168 -10.65 6.61 4.70
C LYS A 168 -10.19 5.18 4.98
N VAL A 169 -8.88 5.00 5.07
CA VAL A 169 -8.26 3.71 5.36
C VAL A 169 -7.22 3.89 6.47
N SER A 170 -7.32 3.13 7.53
CA SER A 170 -6.38 3.22 8.65
C SER A 170 -6.29 1.92 9.44
N THR A 171 -5.19 1.72 10.16
CA THR A 171 -5.19 0.70 11.20
C THR A 171 -5.99 1.19 12.41
N ILE A 172 -6.54 0.25 13.18
CA ILE A 172 -7.28 0.56 14.42
C ILE A 172 -6.43 1.45 15.33
N ASN A 173 -5.16 1.10 15.53
CA ASN A 173 -4.25 1.86 16.38
C ASN A 173 -3.98 3.29 15.88
N SER A 174 -3.80 3.46 14.57
CA SER A 174 -3.57 4.79 14.00
C SER A 174 -4.81 5.67 14.03
N PHE A 175 -6.00 5.07 14.06
CA PHE A 175 -7.28 5.76 14.13
C PHE A 175 -7.73 6.09 15.56
N LYS A 176 -6.92 5.75 16.57
CA LYS A 176 -7.22 6.05 17.98
C LYS A 176 -7.38 7.56 18.17
N GLY A 177 -8.50 7.96 18.77
CA GLY A 177 -8.86 9.38 18.95
C GLY A 177 -9.75 9.96 17.83
N TRP A 178 -9.96 9.25 16.75
CA TRP A 178 -10.85 9.61 15.65
C TRP A 178 -12.15 8.80 15.71
N GLU A 179 -13.21 9.30 15.09
CA GLU A 179 -14.50 8.61 14.93
C GLU A 179 -15.06 8.82 13.53
N SER A 180 -15.94 7.92 13.09
CA SER A 180 -16.58 7.97 11.78
C SER A 180 -18.05 7.54 11.89
N GLU A 181 -18.92 8.05 11.01
CA GLU A 181 -20.34 7.69 10.99
C GLU A 181 -20.51 6.21 10.62
N VAL A 182 -19.74 5.74 9.65
CA VAL A 182 -19.76 4.36 9.17
C VAL A 182 -18.36 3.78 9.27
N VAL A 183 -18.23 2.64 9.93
CA VAL A 183 -16.96 1.92 10.06
C VAL A 183 -17.12 0.52 9.48
N PHE A 184 -16.25 0.17 8.56
CA PHE A 184 -15.99 -1.21 8.14
C PHE A 184 -14.78 -1.71 8.91
N LEU A 185 -15.01 -2.61 9.85
CA LEU A 185 -13.97 -3.21 10.67
C LEU A 185 -13.60 -4.59 10.11
N ILE A 186 -12.37 -4.70 9.61
CA ILE A 186 -11.84 -5.94 9.04
C ILE A 186 -11.08 -6.68 10.12
N LEU A 187 -11.50 -7.92 10.41
CA LEU A 187 -10.86 -8.80 11.37
C LEU A 187 -10.14 -9.91 10.62
N GLU A 188 -8.81 -9.86 10.67
CA GLU A 188 -7.93 -10.86 10.08
C GLU A 188 -7.72 -12.03 11.05
N PRO A 189 -7.27 -13.20 10.56
CA PRO A 189 -6.76 -14.26 11.44
C PRO A 189 -5.70 -13.69 12.36
N LYS A 190 -5.60 -14.20 13.58
CA LYS A 190 -4.61 -13.75 14.55
C LYS A 190 -3.21 -14.01 13.99
N TYR A 191 -2.54 -12.96 13.58
CA TYR A 191 -1.10 -13.05 13.32
C TYR A 191 -0.38 -13.04 14.67
N GLU A 192 0.51 -13.97 14.86
CA GLU A 192 1.50 -13.88 15.94
C GLU A 192 2.29 -12.59 15.71
N THR A 193 1.95 -11.59 16.47
CA THR A 193 2.54 -10.26 16.32
C THR A 193 3.99 -10.32 16.72
N SER A 194 4.86 -9.89 15.81
CA SER A 194 6.17 -9.40 16.21
C SER A 194 6.00 -8.33 17.29
N THR A 195 6.21 -8.71 18.52
CA THR A 195 6.77 -8.07 19.72
C THR A 195 6.58 -6.56 20.00
N SER A 196 5.92 -5.73 19.22
CA SER A 196 5.90 -4.29 19.49
C SER A 196 4.59 -3.70 20.02
N PHE A 197 3.51 -4.48 20.10
CA PHE A 197 2.25 -4.03 20.70
C PHE A 197 1.60 -5.14 21.53
N ASN A 198 1.69 -4.99 22.86
CA ASN A 198 1.07 -5.90 23.83
C ASN A 198 -0.46 -5.69 23.99
N LEU A 199 -1.17 -5.31 22.92
CA LEU A 199 -2.61 -5.17 23.00
C LEU A 199 -3.28 -6.53 22.77
N SER A 200 -4.18 -6.90 23.66
CA SER A 200 -5.02 -8.07 23.50
C SER A 200 -5.98 -7.89 22.31
N PHE A 201 -6.47 -9.00 21.77
CA PHE A 201 -7.50 -8.94 20.72
C PHE A 201 -8.74 -8.17 21.19
N ASP A 202 -9.16 -8.34 22.44
CA ASP A 202 -10.33 -7.67 23.02
C ASP A 202 -10.15 -6.14 23.08
N GLU A 203 -8.95 -5.66 23.45
CA GLU A 203 -8.65 -4.23 23.46
C GLU A 203 -8.68 -3.62 22.07
N LEU A 204 -8.16 -4.34 21.07
CA LEU A 204 -8.21 -3.90 19.68
C LEU A 204 -9.62 -3.91 19.12
N LEU A 205 -10.36 -4.98 19.38
CA LEU A 205 -11.76 -5.09 18.98
C LEU A 205 -12.58 -3.98 19.61
N TYR A 206 -12.48 -3.79 20.91
CA TYR A 206 -13.15 -2.69 21.64
C TYR A 206 -12.80 -1.33 21.05
N THR A 207 -11.50 -1.09 20.80
CA THR A 207 -11.06 0.17 20.19
C THR A 207 -11.69 0.37 18.81
N GLY A 208 -11.72 -0.65 17.97
CA GLY A 208 -12.32 -0.60 16.63
C GLY A 208 -13.83 -0.34 16.67
N LEU A 209 -14.55 -1.06 17.55
CA LEU A 209 -15.99 -0.92 17.73
C LEU A 209 -16.39 0.48 18.18
N THR A 210 -15.65 1.07 19.11
CA THR A 210 -15.92 2.40 19.67
C THR A 210 -15.57 3.55 18.72
N ARG A 211 -15.04 3.30 17.53
CA ARG A 211 -14.77 4.33 16.50
C ARG A 211 -15.98 4.65 15.64
N CYS A 212 -17.03 3.87 15.75
CA CYS A 212 -18.24 4.01 14.95
C CYS A 212 -19.30 4.82 15.69
N ARG A 213 -19.87 5.83 15.00
CA ARG A 213 -20.96 6.66 15.53
C ARG A 213 -22.34 6.12 15.18
N ARG A 214 -22.51 5.49 14.01
CA ARG A 214 -23.84 5.04 13.52
C ARG A 214 -23.86 3.60 13.06
N ASN A 215 -23.15 3.30 11.98
CA ASN A 215 -23.23 2.00 11.32
C ASN A 215 -21.89 1.30 11.35
N LEU A 216 -21.84 0.16 12.03
CA LEU A 216 -20.67 -0.70 12.08
C LEU A 216 -20.93 -1.94 11.24
N VAL A 217 -20.01 -2.20 10.31
CA VAL A 217 -19.97 -3.44 9.52
C VAL A 217 -18.71 -4.19 9.90
N ILE A 218 -18.84 -5.39 10.41
CA ILE A 218 -17.71 -6.24 10.75
C ILE A 218 -17.53 -7.29 9.65
N ILE A 219 -16.34 -7.32 9.07
CA ILE A 219 -15.95 -8.30 8.05
C ILE A 219 -14.93 -9.24 8.67
N ASN A 220 -15.36 -10.47 8.98
CA ASN A 220 -14.49 -11.47 9.56
C ASN A 220 -13.79 -12.29 8.48
N PHE A 221 -12.48 -12.15 8.33
CA PHE A 221 -11.63 -12.91 7.44
C PHE A 221 -10.97 -14.10 8.13
N GLY A 222 -11.76 -14.92 8.82
CA GLY A 222 -11.27 -16.13 9.47
C GLY A 222 -10.68 -15.91 10.87
N ASN A 223 -11.02 -14.82 11.54
CA ASN A 223 -10.66 -14.61 12.94
C ASN A 223 -11.53 -15.52 13.83
N GLN A 224 -10.95 -16.63 14.27
CA GLN A 224 -11.65 -17.64 15.06
C GLN A 224 -12.01 -17.15 16.47
N GLU A 225 -11.19 -16.28 17.05
CA GLU A 225 -11.44 -15.72 18.38
C GLU A 225 -12.71 -14.85 18.39
N TYR A 226 -12.86 -14.00 17.35
CA TYR A 226 -14.09 -13.25 17.15
C TYR A 226 -15.29 -14.17 16.92
N ASP A 227 -15.13 -15.14 16.04
CA ASP A 227 -16.22 -16.05 15.68
C ASP A 227 -16.73 -16.81 16.91
N SER A 228 -15.84 -17.33 17.75
CA SER A 228 -16.19 -18.05 18.98
C SER A 228 -16.92 -17.18 20.01
N LYS A 229 -16.58 -15.89 20.11
CA LYS A 229 -17.19 -14.94 21.06
C LYS A 229 -18.53 -14.41 20.55
N MET A 230 -18.64 -14.09 19.26
CA MET A 230 -19.77 -13.37 18.70
C MET A 230 -20.87 -14.28 18.15
N ARG A 231 -20.54 -15.44 17.61
CA ARG A 231 -21.53 -16.37 17.08
C ARG A 231 -22.64 -16.73 18.08
N PRO A 232 -22.34 -17.10 19.35
CA PRO A 232 -23.38 -17.41 20.34
C PRO A 232 -24.28 -16.21 20.67
N LEU A 233 -23.75 -14.98 20.53
CA LEU A 233 -24.54 -13.77 20.78
C LEU A 233 -25.48 -13.46 19.60
N ILE A 234 -25.00 -13.63 18.37
CA ILE A 234 -25.79 -13.42 17.15
C ILE A 234 -26.92 -14.44 17.05
N GLU A 235 -26.69 -15.69 17.44
CA GLU A 235 -27.70 -16.75 17.44
C GLU A 235 -28.84 -16.52 18.45
N LYS A 236 -28.56 -15.78 19.53
CA LYS A 236 -29.57 -15.42 20.53
C LYS A 236 -30.49 -14.28 20.08
N ILE A 237 -30.09 -13.50 19.07
CA ILE A 237 -30.83 -12.35 18.56
C ILE A 237 -31.77 -12.73 17.41
N LYS A 238 -31.51 -13.88 16.79
CA LYS A 238 -32.40 -14.46 15.76
C LYS A 238 -33.58 -15.22 16.39
#